data_ae8cdb9a395b6a70aa88d18db8028594
#
_entry.id   ae8cdb9a395b6a70aa88d18db8028594
#
_cell.length_a   1.000
_cell.length_b   1.000
_cell.length_c   1.000
_cell.angle_alpha   90.00
_cell.angle_beta   90.00
_cell.angle_gamma   90.00
#
_symmetry.space_group_name_H-M   'P 1'
#
loop_
_entity.id
_entity.type
_entity.pdbx_description
1 polymer ?
#
loop_
_entity_poly.entity_id
_entity_poly.type
_entity_poly.pdbx_seq_one_letter_code
_entity_poly.pdbx_strand_id
1 'polypeptide(L)'
;MESKHKMYRAVTYGNFQLDLPEFNWGVSVSVDTFNFEDKQPYRVFWQTEPNCIINNEEKLIRNHQFYDLILTWNQRVLSECGNAKLFPPGAVWVSEPDTSQKKFQVSYLTSSKNGCPGHQYRQDIFRVLEPEIRCQAHGHLTTPLPVVKHKSPPYLPTKHEMLVPFQFSIIMENTQENNNFTEKLNDALACKTIPIYWGCPNVKEFYNPDGILSWNGTEELYDLLKSLNPQTYASKAAAIEENYHKALTYADRTGNIARAIIDSWTPKTGPIHSGAANVPPA
;
A
#
# COMPACT_ATOMS: atom_id res chain seq x y z
N MET A 1 -28.50 -21.86 -11.14
CA MET A 1 -28.79 -20.64 -10.39
C MET A 1 -27.68 -19.64 -10.72
N GLU A 2 -27.99 -18.62 -11.52
CA GLU A 2 -27.03 -17.58 -11.84
C GLU A 2 -26.69 -16.81 -10.56
N SER A 3 -25.43 -16.83 -10.14
CA SER A 3 -24.96 -15.97 -9.05
C SER A 3 -25.10 -14.52 -9.51
N LYS A 4 -25.98 -13.77 -8.88
CA LYS A 4 -26.12 -12.33 -9.13
C LYS A 4 -24.90 -11.63 -8.53
N HIS A 5 -23.85 -11.52 -9.31
CA HIS A 5 -22.72 -10.66 -8.97
C HIS A 5 -23.23 -9.22 -8.87
N LYS A 6 -23.20 -8.63 -7.68
CA LYS A 6 -23.49 -7.20 -7.52
C LYS A 6 -22.22 -6.39 -7.70
N MET A 7 -22.22 -5.48 -8.67
CA MET A 7 -21.16 -4.48 -8.83
C MET A 7 -21.21 -3.48 -7.67
N TYR A 8 -20.05 -3.27 -7.04
CA TYR A 8 -19.88 -2.29 -5.96
C TYR A 8 -19.15 -1.06 -6.50
N ARG A 9 -19.67 0.13 -6.24
CA ARG A 9 -19.00 1.37 -6.59
C ARG A 9 -17.93 1.68 -5.55
N ALA A 10 -16.67 1.48 -5.91
CA ALA A 10 -15.58 2.18 -5.29
C ALA A 10 -15.49 3.57 -5.91
N VAL A 11 -15.77 4.62 -5.15
CA VAL A 11 -15.93 5.99 -5.68
C VAL A 11 -14.61 6.57 -6.22
N THR A 12 -13.45 5.99 -5.86
CA THR A 12 -12.12 6.55 -6.22
C THR A 12 -11.34 5.75 -7.26
N TYR A 13 -11.58 4.46 -7.41
CA TYR A 13 -10.76 3.56 -8.25
C TYR A 13 -11.56 2.73 -9.26
N GLY A 14 -12.77 3.12 -9.55
CA GLY A 14 -13.65 2.38 -10.45
C GLY A 14 -14.45 1.28 -9.76
N ASN A 15 -15.24 0.56 -10.54
CA ASN A 15 -16.01 -0.58 -10.06
C ASN A 15 -15.08 -1.79 -9.94
N PHE A 16 -15.09 -2.45 -8.80
CA PHE A 16 -14.49 -3.77 -8.63
C PHE A 16 -15.57 -4.76 -8.20
N GLN A 17 -15.37 -6.01 -8.57
CA GLN A 17 -16.29 -7.08 -8.24
C GLN A 17 -15.72 -7.87 -7.04
N LEU A 18 -16.56 -8.09 -6.02
CA LEU A 18 -16.25 -8.98 -4.92
C LEU A 18 -17.00 -10.29 -5.14
N ASP A 19 -16.29 -11.40 -5.04
CA ASP A 19 -16.91 -12.72 -4.98
C ASP A 19 -17.21 -13.05 -3.51
N LEU A 20 -18.50 -12.99 -3.16
CA LEU A 20 -19.00 -13.26 -1.82
C LEU A 20 -20.13 -14.29 -1.91
N PRO A 21 -19.81 -15.56 -2.17
CA PRO A 21 -20.81 -16.60 -2.45
C PRO A 21 -21.77 -16.87 -1.28
N GLU A 22 -21.38 -16.54 -0.06
CA GLU A 22 -22.17 -16.75 1.15
C GLU A 22 -23.16 -15.61 1.46
N PHE A 23 -23.05 -14.51 0.72
CA PHE A 23 -23.90 -13.33 0.94
C PHE A 23 -24.92 -13.20 -0.20
N ASN A 24 -26.19 -13.51 0.09
CA ASN A 24 -27.31 -13.26 -0.82
C ASN A 24 -27.97 -11.87 -0.61
N TRP A 25 -27.36 -11.01 0.19
CA TRP A 25 -27.77 -9.64 0.47
C TRP A 25 -26.65 -8.63 0.16
N GLY A 26 -26.99 -7.36 0.01
CA GLY A 26 -26.06 -6.38 -0.55
C GLY A 26 -24.95 -5.98 0.41
N VAL A 27 -23.75 -5.89 -0.12
CA VAL A 27 -22.57 -5.31 0.53
C VAL A 27 -22.13 -4.09 -0.26
N SER A 28 -21.74 -3.03 0.40
CA SER A 28 -21.06 -1.90 -0.22
C SER A 28 -19.67 -1.71 0.38
N VAL A 29 -18.72 -1.23 -0.43
CA VAL A 29 -17.40 -0.83 0.02
C VAL A 29 -17.14 0.60 -0.43
N SER A 30 -17.04 1.50 0.54
CA SER A 30 -16.65 2.89 0.33
C SER A 30 -15.14 3.02 0.52
N VAL A 31 -14.42 3.48 -0.52
CA VAL A 31 -12.98 3.65 -0.47
C VAL A 31 -12.65 5.12 -0.28
N ASP A 32 -12.05 5.46 0.85
CA ASP A 32 -11.63 6.81 1.24
C ASP A 32 -12.71 7.91 1.14
N THR A 33 -13.96 7.54 0.87
CA THR A 33 -15.06 8.48 0.66
C THR A 33 -16.30 8.04 1.43
N PHE A 34 -16.91 8.96 2.16
CA PHE A 34 -18.12 8.70 2.90
C PHE A 34 -19.35 8.73 1.99
N ASN A 35 -20.21 7.72 2.12
CA ASN A 35 -21.52 7.68 1.49
C ASN A 35 -22.60 7.35 2.53
N PHE A 36 -23.09 8.36 3.22
CA PHE A 36 -24.11 8.19 4.27
C PHE A 36 -25.51 7.90 3.72
N GLU A 37 -25.72 8.03 2.40
CA GLU A 37 -26.98 7.67 1.75
C GLU A 37 -27.02 6.18 1.35
N ASP A 38 -25.95 5.45 1.59
CA ASP A 38 -25.85 4.04 1.27
C ASP A 38 -26.86 3.21 2.08
N LYS A 39 -27.69 2.46 1.37
CA LYS A 39 -28.77 1.63 1.94
C LYS A 39 -28.44 0.14 1.93
N GLN A 40 -27.19 -0.24 1.60
CA GLN A 40 -26.82 -1.64 1.62
C GLN A 40 -26.87 -2.19 3.06
N PRO A 41 -27.32 -3.46 3.23
CA PRO A 41 -27.41 -4.10 4.54
C PRO A 41 -26.08 -4.23 5.28
N TYR A 42 -24.97 -4.34 4.56
CA TYR A 42 -23.62 -4.39 5.12
C TYR A 42 -22.73 -3.34 4.44
N ARG A 43 -22.20 -2.44 5.24
CA ARG A 43 -21.42 -1.29 4.76
C ARG A 43 -20.00 -1.37 5.26
N VAL A 44 -19.06 -1.34 4.35
CA VAL A 44 -17.64 -1.38 4.63
C VAL A 44 -17.02 -0.04 4.26
N PHE A 45 -16.19 0.51 5.15
CA PHE A 45 -15.28 1.60 4.81
C PHE A 45 -13.88 1.02 4.67
N TRP A 46 -13.19 1.38 3.61
CA TRP A 46 -11.80 1.01 3.40
C TRP A 46 -10.94 2.26 3.25
N GLN A 47 -10.08 2.49 4.24
CA GLN A 47 -9.12 3.59 4.25
C GLN A 47 -7.82 3.14 3.61
N THR A 48 -7.43 3.78 2.50
CA THR A 48 -6.21 3.46 1.75
C THR A 48 -5.21 4.60 1.75
N GLU A 49 -5.68 5.85 1.62
CA GLU A 49 -4.81 7.00 1.52
C GLU A 49 -4.36 7.51 2.90
N PRO A 50 -3.11 7.99 3.03
CA PRO A 50 -2.63 8.61 4.25
C PRO A 50 -3.32 9.96 4.51
N ASN A 51 -3.32 10.38 5.77
CA ASN A 51 -3.99 11.61 6.19
C ASN A 51 -3.50 12.87 5.45
N CYS A 52 -2.28 12.88 4.93
CA CYS A 52 -1.76 13.99 4.12
C CYS A 52 -2.39 14.08 2.71
N ILE A 53 -3.04 13.01 2.23
CA ILE A 53 -3.79 12.98 0.97
C ILE A 53 -5.28 13.17 1.23
N ILE A 54 -5.86 12.33 2.12
CA ILE A 54 -7.28 12.38 2.49
C ILE A 54 -7.38 12.19 3.99
N ASN A 55 -7.65 13.27 4.70
CA ASN A 55 -7.79 13.23 6.16
C ASN A 55 -9.19 12.76 6.55
N ASN A 56 -9.34 11.47 6.73
CA ASN A 56 -10.60 10.83 7.12
C ASN A 56 -10.69 10.50 8.61
N GLU A 57 -9.62 10.61 9.37
CA GLU A 57 -9.49 10.09 10.73
C GLU A 57 -10.62 10.55 11.65
N GLU A 58 -10.74 11.84 11.90
CA GLU A 58 -11.76 12.39 12.81
C GLU A 58 -13.19 12.10 12.33
N LYS A 59 -13.42 12.21 11.03
CA LYS A 59 -14.74 11.95 10.46
C LYS A 59 -15.11 10.49 10.56
N LEU A 60 -14.15 9.59 10.39
CA LEU A 60 -14.36 8.15 10.49
C LEU A 60 -14.66 7.75 11.94
N ILE A 61 -13.90 8.27 12.91
CA ILE A 61 -14.13 8.02 14.34
C ILE A 61 -15.53 8.49 14.76
N ARG A 62 -15.95 9.70 14.37
CA ARG A 62 -17.27 10.22 14.73
C ARG A 62 -18.43 9.43 14.12
N ASN A 63 -18.23 8.84 12.96
CA ASN A 63 -19.29 8.18 12.19
C ASN A 63 -19.07 6.67 12.03
N HIS A 64 -18.18 6.07 12.81
CA HIS A 64 -17.82 4.65 12.65
C HIS A 64 -19.03 3.71 12.73
N GLN A 65 -20.04 4.05 13.53
CA GLN A 65 -21.26 3.25 13.72
C GLN A 65 -22.12 3.16 12.46
N PHE A 66 -21.89 4.02 11.45
CA PHE A 66 -22.55 3.92 10.17
C PHE A 66 -22.09 2.71 9.36
N TYR A 67 -20.90 2.21 9.62
CA TYR A 67 -20.28 1.08 8.94
C TYR A 67 -20.34 -0.18 9.79
N ASP A 68 -20.50 -1.33 9.14
CA ASP A 68 -20.45 -2.64 9.80
C ASP A 68 -19.00 -3.09 9.98
N LEU A 69 -18.11 -2.67 9.08
CA LEU A 69 -16.68 -2.95 9.11
C LEU A 69 -15.89 -1.76 8.60
N ILE A 70 -14.80 -1.45 9.29
CA ILE A 70 -13.80 -0.47 8.83
C ILE A 70 -12.47 -1.19 8.63
N LEU A 71 -12.00 -1.21 7.38
CA LEU A 71 -10.68 -1.71 7.02
C LEU A 71 -9.71 -0.53 6.98
N THR A 72 -8.74 -0.52 7.89
CA THR A 72 -7.85 0.64 8.06
C THR A 72 -6.45 0.24 8.52
N TRP A 73 -5.48 1.04 8.19
CA TRP A 73 -4.13 1.01 8.73
C TRP A 73 -3.96 1.96 9.93
N ASN A 74 -4.85 2.93 10.11
CA ASN A 74 -4.72 4.02 11.06
C ASN A 74 -4.89 3.53 12.51
N GLN A 75 -3.84 3.70 13.32
CA GLN A 75 -3.81 3.21 14.71
C GLN A 75 -4.89 3.83 15.60
N ARG A 76 -5.19 5.11 15.41
CA ARG A 76 -6.20 5.78 16.22
C ARG A 76 -7.60 5.28 15.89
N VAL A 77 -7.91 5.10 14.61
CA VAL A 77 -9.18 4.49 14.18
C VAL A 77 -9.30 3.06 14.72
N LEU A 78 -8.21 2.28 14.68
CA LEU A 78 -8.17 0.92 15.22
C LEU A 78 -8.43 0.89 16.74
N SER A 79 -7.95 1.88 17.48
CA SER A 79 -8.12 1.94 18.94
C SER A 79 -9.47 2.48 19.39
N GLU A 80 -10.07 3.40 18.62
CA GLU A 80 -11.30 4.11 19.01
C GLU A 80 -12.57 3.49 18.39
N CYS A 81 -12.47 2.70 17.31
CA CYS A 81 -13.61 2.13 16.61
C CYS A 81 -13.66 0.61 16.76
N GLY A 82 -14.61 0.10 17.55
CA GLY A 82 -14.72 -1.34 17.83
C GLY A 82 -15.05 -2.23 16.61
N ASN A 83 -15.45 -1.63 15.49
CA ASN A 83 -15.70 -2.28 14.20
C ASN A 83 -14.55 -2.09 13.21
N ALA A 84 -13.41 -1.55 13.65
CA ALA A 84 -12.23 -1.40 12.82
C ALA A 84 -11.33 -2.63 12.87
N LYS A 85 -10.74 -2.99 11.73
CA LYS A 85 -9.74 -4.04 11.59
C LYS A 85 -8.52 -3.54 10.86
N LEU A 86 -7.35 -4.00 11.31
CA LEU A 86 -6.08 -3.71 10.65
C LEU A 86 -6.08 -4.27 9.22
N PHE A 87 -5.92 -3.37 8.27
CA PHE A 87 -5.85 -3.70 6.85
C PHE A 87 -4.90 -2.73 6.14
N PRO A 88 -3.62 -3.05 6.05
CA PRO A 88 -2.65 -2.22 5.34
C PRO A 88 -3.04 -2.01 3.87
N PRO A 89 -2.79 -0.83 3.29
CA PRO A 89 -3.17 -0.53 1.91
C PRO A 89 -2.29 -1.19 0.85
N GLY A 90 -1.46 -2.13 1.26
CA GLY A 90 -0.55 -2.88 0.40
C GLY A 90 -1.23 -3.45 -0.84
N ALA A 91 -0.52 -3.40 -1.96
CA ALA A 91 -0.92 -4.00 -3.23
C ALA A 91 0.32 -4.47 -3.98
N VAL A 92 0.15 -5.29 -5.00
CA VAL A 92 1.21 -5.65 -5.95
C VAL A 92 0.72 -5.33 -7.35
N TRP A 93 1.48 -4.50 -8.06
CA TRP A 93 1.20 -4.14 -9.45
C TRP A 93 2.21 -4.76 -10.40
N VAL A 94 3.41 -5.03 -9.91
CA VAL A 94 4.50 -5.65 -10.67
C VAL A 94 5.13 -6.73 -9.81
N SER A 95 5.33 -7.92 -10.38
CA SER A 95 6.10 -8.98 -9.74
C SER A 95 6.95 -9.72 -10.76
N GLU A 96 8.13 -10.18 -10.33
CA GLU A 96 9.05 -10.96 -11.15
C GLU A 96 9.89 -11.88 -10.25
N PRO A 97 9.69 -13.19 -10.31
CA PRO A 97 10.42 -14.15 -9.48
C PRO A 97 11.85 -14.44 -9.96
N ASP A 98 12.13 -14.21 -11.25
CA ASP A 98 13.45 -14.46 -11.83
C ASP A 98 14.44 -13.37 -11.43
N THR A 99 15.55 -13.81 -10.82
CA THR A 99 16.64 -12.92 -10.40
C THR A 99 17.83 -12.93 -11.34
N SER A 100 17.77 -13.68 -12.44
CA SER A 100 18.90 -13.86 -13.38
C SER A 100 19.39 -12.56 -14.01
N GLN A 101 18.51 -11.57 -14.14
CA GLN A 101 18.83 -10.25 -14.71
C GLN A 101 19.32 -9.22 -13.70
N LYS A 102 19.29 -9.54 -12.39
CA LYS A 102 19.62 -8.56 -11.34
C LYS A 102 21.10 -8.22 -11.31
N LYS A 103 21.34 -6.94 -11.40
CA LYS A 103 22.68 -6.34 -11.36
C LYS A 103 22.90 -5.66 -10.01
N PHE A 104 24.13 -5.65 -9.55
CA PHE A 104 24.55 -4.87 -8.40
C PHE A 104 24.43 -3.38 -8.71
N GLN A 105 23.21 -2.85 -8.61
CA GLN A 105 22.86 -1.47 -8.89
C GLN A 105 21.69 -1.06 -7.99
N VAL A 106 21.56 0.24 -7.77
CA VAL A 106 20.44 0.86 -7.03
C VAL A 106 19.60 1.65 -8.01
N SER A 107 18.29 1.44 -7.98
CA SER A 107 17.36 2.28 -8.72
C SER A 107 16.64 3.27 -7.79
N TYR A 108 16.13 4.35 -8.36
CA TYR A 108 15.32 5.31 -7.64
C TYR A 108 14.17 5.81 -8.48
N LEU A 109 12.96 5.37 -8.14
CA LEU A 109 11.72 5.79 -8.81
C LEU A 109 11.12 6.99 -8.08
N THR A 110 11.09 8.13 -8.73
CA THR A 110 10.48 9.36 -8.19
C THR A 110 9.44 9.95 -9.14
N SER A 111 8.69 10.94 -8.66
CA SER A 111 7.67 11.64 -9.44
C SER A 111 7.66 13.14 -9.10
N SER A 112 7.01 13.95 -9.92
CA SER A 112 6.82 15.41 -9.67
C SER A 112 5.70 15.74 -8.68
N LYS A 113 5.07 14.75 -8.06
CA LYS A 113 4.06 15.00 -7.03
C LYS A 113 4.70 15.73 -5.84
N ASN A 114 3.97 16.67 -5.25
CA ASN A 114 4.42 17.50 -4.12
C ASN A 114 3.36 17.69 -3.02
N GLY A 115 2.24 16.96 -3.09
CA GLY A 115 1.10 17.11 -2.18
C GLY A 115 1.28 16.50 -0.78
N CYS A 116 2.40 15.82 -0.51
CA CYS A 116 2.69 15.20 0.77
C CYS A 116 4.13 15.43 1.19
N PRO A 117 4.45 15.34 2.52
CA PRO A 117 5.82 15.44 2.99
C PRO A 117 6.77 14.47 2.31
N GLY A 118 6.38 13.21 2.14
CA GLY A 118 7.21 12.22 1.47
C GLY A 118 7.40 12.47 -0.03
N HIS A 119 6.46 13.14 -0.70
CA HIS A 119 6.65 13.57 -2.08
C HIS A 119 7.77 14.59 -2.19
N GLN A 120 7.78 15.57 -1.30
CA GLN A 120 8.76 16.64 -1.27
C GLN A 120 10.12 16.09 -0.86
N TYR A 121 10.17 15.31 0.22
CA TYR A 121 11.39 14.69 0.71
C TYR A 121 12.04 13.78 -0.34
N ARG A 122 11.25 13.04 -1.10
CA ARG A 122 11.74 12.21 -2.21
C ARG A 122 12.45 13.03 -3.28
N GLN A 123 11.92 14.20 -3.62
CA GLN A 123 12.57 15.12 -4.57
C GLN A 123 13.84 15.74 -3.97
N ASP A 124 13.81 16.09 -2.68
CA ASP A 124 14.96 16.67 -2.00
C ASP A 124 16.11 15.65 -1.89
N ILE A 125 15.82 14.41 -1.51
CA ILE A 125 16.80 13.31 -1.54
C ILE A 125 17.43 13.18 -2.93
N PHE A 126 16.63 13.20 -3.98
CA PHE A 126 17.17 13.10 -5.34
C PHE A 126 18.11 14.25 -5.70
N ARG A 127 17.82 15.46 -5.24
CA ARG A 127 18.66 16.65 -5.51
C ARG A 127 19.94 16.64 -4.71
N VAL A 128 19.90 16.20 -3.45
CA VAL A 128 21.06 16.23 -2.54
C VAL A 128 21.99 15.02 -2.68
N LEU A 129 21.53 13.93 -3.31
CA LEU A 129 22.42 12.81 -3.62
C LEU A 129 23.50 13.26 -4.60
N GLU A 130 24.73 13.39 -4.09
CA GLU A 130 25.87 13.81 -4.88
C GLU A 130 26.13 12.88 -6.06
N PRO A 131 26.59 13.41 -7.21
CA PRO A 131 26.90 12.60 -8.39
C PRO A 131 27.85 11.43 -8.10
N GLU A 132 28.82 11.62 -7.20
CA GLU A 132 29.77 10.58 -6.78
C GLU A 132 29.09 9.43 -6.04
N ILE A 133 28.17 9.73 -5.12
CA ILE A 133 27.38 8.72 -4.40
C ILE A 133 26.44 8.01 -5.37
N ARG A 134 25.87 8.74 -6.31
CA ARG A 134 25.09 8.15 -7.39
C ARG A 134 25.92 7.18 -8.24
N CYS A 135 27.16 7.50 -8.53
CA CYS A 135 28.09 6.63 -9.24
C CYS A 135 28.55 5.44 -8.39
N GLN A 136 28.83 5.64 -7.10
CA GLN A 136 29.28 4.60 -6.18
C GLN A 136 28.18 3.61 -5.82
N ALA A 137 26.93 4.07 -5.75
CA ALA A 137 25.76 3.20 -5.68
C ALA A 137 25.50 2.46 -7.01
N HIS A 138 26.60 2.21 -7.76
CA HIS A 138 26.65 1.51 -9.04
C HIS A 138 25.68 2.05 -10.09
N GLY A 139 25.70 3.37 -10.16
CA GLY A 139 25.51 4.03 -11.39
C GLY A 139 24.11 4.31 -11.78
N HIS A 140 23.25 4.08 -11.09
CA HIS A 140 21.96 4.49 -11.62
C HIS A 140 20.94 4.73 -10.50
N LEU A 141 21.21 5.75 -9.71
CA LEU A 141 20.12 6.66 -9.35
C LEU A 141 19.71 7.28 -10.69
N THR A 142 18.83 6.58 -11.36
CA THR A 142 18.46 6.92 -12.71
C THR A 142 17.99 8.36 -12.74
N THR A 143 18.41 9.05 -13.78
CA THR A 143 17.77 10.28 -14.24
C THR A 143 16.30 10.22 -13.92
N PRO A 144 15.70 11.33 -13.43
CA PRO A 144 14.26 11.36 -13.22
C PRO A 144 13.60 10.76 -14.45
N LEU A 145 12.90 9.68 -14.26
CA LEU A 145 12.04 9.19 -15.30
C LEU A 145 11.18 10.36 -15.76
N PRO A 146 10.94 10.47 -17.07
CA PRO A 146 10.09 11.53 -17.56
C PRO A 146 8.85 11.52 -16.69
N VAL A 147 8.61 12.67 -16.07
CA VAL A 147 7.58 12.90 -15.09
C VAL A 147 6.30 12.20 -15.54
N VAL A 148 6.01 11.07 -14.91
CA VAL A 148 4.80 10.34 -15.22
C VAL A 148 3.65 11.15 -14.63
N LYS A 149 3.04 11.97 -15.46
CA LYS A 149 1.99 12.92 -15.06
C LYS A 149 0.67 12.26 -14.68
N HIS A 150 0.49 10.96 -14.82
CA HIS A 150 -0.84 10.36 -14.73
C HIS A 150 -0.99 9.01 -14.04
N LYS A 151 -2.12 8.91 -13.41
CA LYS A 151 -2.83 7.89 -12.67
C LYS A 151 -3.28 6.67 -13.50
N SER A 152 -2.76 6.43 -14.68
CA SER A 152 -3.24 5.38 -15.57
C SER A 152 -2.13 4.49 -16.10
N PRO A 153 -2.45 3.27 -16.50
CA PRO A 153 -1.53 2.17 -16.78
C PRO A 153 -0.31 2.32 -17.68
N PRO A 154 0.06 3.44 -18.32
CA PRO A 154 1.35 3.47 -19.01
C PRO A 154 2.58 3.45 -18.12
N TYR A 155 2.42 3.37 -16.80
CA TYR A 155 3.51 3.41 -15.84
C TYR A 155 3.96 2.06 -15.24
N LEU A 156 3.18 1.01 -15.45
CA LEU A 156 3.58 -0.32 -15.02
C LEU A 156 4.87 -0.82 -15.72
N PRO A 157 5.05 -0.65 -17.04
CA PRO A 157 6.31 -0.99 -17.68
C PRO A 157 7.51 -0.27 -17.05
N THR A 158 7.34 0.99 -16.69
CA THR A 158 8.38 1.78 -16.06
C THR A 158 8.76 1.27 -14.67
N LYS A 159 7.80 0.83 -13.86
CA LYS A 159 8.09 0.18 -12.57
C LYS A 159 8.84 -1.13 -12.77
N HIS A 160 8.46 -1.93 -13.75
CA HIS A 160 9.14 -3.16 -14.09
C HIS A 160 10.61 -2.88 -14.47
N GLU A 161 10.85 -1.93 -15.37
CA GLU A 161 12.19 -1.51 -15.79
C GLU A 161 13.04 -0.97 -14.64
N MET A 162 12.43 -0.41 -13.61
CA MET A 162 13.11 0.18 -12.45
C MET A 162 13.33 -0.79 -11.29
N LEU A 163 12.65 -1.91 -11.27
CA LEU A 163 12.75 -2.88 -10.18
C LEU A 163 13.45 -4.17 -10.62
N VAL A 164 13.02 -4.75 -11.74
CA VAL A 164 13.49 -6.10 -12.14
C VAL A 164 14.99 -6.18 -12.36
N PRO A 165 15.68 -5.25 -13.06
CA PRO A 165 17.11 -5.37 -13.31
C PRO A 165 18.00 -5.02 -12.11
N PHE A 166 17.44 -4.52 -11.02
CA PHE A 166 18.20 -3.96 -9.90
C PHE A 166 18.15 -4.86 -8.67
N GLN A 167 19.28 -5.03 -7.99
CA GLN A 167 19.32 -5.70 -6.69
C GLN A 167 18.73 -4.83 -5.58
N PHE A 168 18.83 -3.51 -5.71
CA PHE A 168 18.37 -2.55 -4.72
C PHE A 168 17.53 -1.45 -5.36
N SER A 169 16.57 -0.90 -4.60
CA SER A 169 15.82 0.29 -5.01
C SER A 169 15.53 1.18 -3.82
N ILE A 170 15.72 2.49 -3.96
CA ILE A 170 15.26 3.46 -2.96
C ILE A 170 13.74 3.56 -3.08
N ILE A 171 13.05 3.15 -2.05
CA ILE A 171 11.59 3.12 -1.95
C ILE A 171 11.15 4.07 -0.83
N MET A 172 10.33 5.04 -1.20
CA MET A 172 9.81 6.03 -0.24
C MET A 172 8.28 6.11 -0.33
N GLU A 173 7.61 5.98 0.81
CA GLU A 173 6.18 6.20 0.92
C GLU A 173 5.83 7.70 0.92
N ASN A 174 4.54 8.02 0.94
CA ASN A 174 4.07 9.40 0.98
C ASN A 174 4.22 10.03 2.37
N THR A 175 4.33 9.18 3.39
CA THR A 175 4.45 9.55 4.81
C THR A 175 5.07 8.40 5.60
N GLN A 176 5.48 8.67 6.83
CA GLN A 176 5.88 7.66 7.81
C GLN A 176 4.75 7.48 8.83
N GLU A 177 3.92 6.48 8.61
CA GLU A 177 2.82 6.11 9.52
C GLU A 177 2.85 4.61 9.76
N ASN A 178 2.59 4.19 11.00
CA ASN A 178 2.53 2.78 11.34
C ASN A 178 1.45 2.05 10.52
N ASN A 179 1.73 0.82 10.14
CA ASN A 179 0.85 -0.05 9.34
C ASN A 179 0.59 0.46 7.91
N ASN A 180 1.16 1.59 7.52
CA ASN A 180 0.91 2.21 6.23
C ASN A 180 2.09 1.96 5.27
N PHE A 181 1.98 0.93 4.47
CA PHE A 181 2.84 0.63 3.33
C PHE A 181 1.99 0.30 2.11
N THR A 182 2.50 0.62 0.94
CA THR A 182 1.73 0.57 -0.29
C THR A 182 2.36 -0.35 -1.34
N GLU A 183 1.84 -0.29 -2.54
CA GLU A 183 2.43 -0.97 -3.70
C GLU A 183 3.90 -0.62 -3.95
N LYS A 184 4.40 0.49 -3.42
CA LYS A 184 5.81 0.88 -3.61
C LYS A 184 6.76 -0.12 -2.96
N LEU A 185 6.49 -0.46 -1.71
CA LEU A 185 7.24 -1.49 -1.00
C LEU A 185 7.01 -2.86 -1.61
N ASN A 186 5.74 -3.20 -1.82
CA ASN A 186 5.36 -4.54 -2.23
C ASN A 186 5.85 -4.90 -3.64
N ASP A 187 5.85 -3.95 -4.58
CA ASP A 187 6.39 -4.18 -5.94
C ASP A 187 7.90 -4.48 -5.89
N ALA A 188 8.65 -3.78 -5.06
CA ALA A 188 10.08 -4.06 -4.89
C ALA A 188 10.29 -5.49 -4.33
N LEU A 189 9.57 -5.86 -3.27
CA LEU A 189 9.65 -7.19 -2.67
C LEU A 189 9.15 -8.28 -3.64
N ALA A 190 8.07 -8.03 -4.36
CA ALA A 190 7.51 -8.94 -5.36
C ALA A 190 8.40 -9.09 -6.61
N CYS A 191 9.30 -8.16 -6.84
CA CYS A 191 10.37 -8.27 -7.83
C CYS A 191 11.68 -8.80 -7.24
N LYS A 192 11.71 -9.27 -6.00
CA LYS A 192 12.94 -9.70 -5.29
C LYS A 192 14.04 -8.62 -5.31
N THR A 193 13.65 -7.37 -5.28
CA THR A 193 14.55 -6.20 -5.18
C THR A 193 14.57 -5.75 -3.74
N ILE A 194 15.75 -5.65 -3.13
CA ILE A 194 15.87 -5.18 -1.74
C ILE A 194 15.50 -3.69 -1.69
N PRO A 195 14.43 -3.32 -0.96
CA PRO A 195 14.08 -1.92 -0.78
C PRO A 195 15.04 -1.24 0.23
N ILE A 196 15.60 -0.10 -0.18
CA ILE A 196 16.22 0.88 0.69
C ILE A 196 15.06 1.79 1.12
N TYR A 197 14.47 1.51 2.28
CA TYR A 197 13.09 1.87 2.58
C TYR A 197 12.96 3.02 3.57
N TRP A 198 12.16 4.01 3.17
CA TRP A 198 11.64 5.07 4.03
C TRP A 198 10.10 5.08 3.96
N GLY A 199 9.45 4.78 5.08
CA GLY A 199 8.00 4.68 5.11
C GLY A 199 7.49 4.15 6.45
N CYS A 200 6.73 3.05 6.43
CA CYS A 200 6.11 2.43 7.58
C CYS A 200 7.12 2.11 8.70
N PRO A 201 7.05 2.78 9.89
CA PRO A 201 8.03 2.58 10.95
C PRO A 201 8.03 1.17 11.54
N ASN A 202 6.86 0.54 11.59
CA ASN A 202 6.71 -0.82 12.11
C ASN A 202 6.68 -1.89 11.00
N VAL A 203 7.35 -1.66 9.87
CA VAL A 203 7.39 -2.59 8.72
C VAL A 203 7.86 -4.00 9.10
N LYS A 204 8.70 -4.12 10.12
CA LYS A 204 9.20 -5.40 10.67
C LYS A 204 8.11 -6.31 11.25
N GLU A 205 6.92 -5.79 11.53
CA GLU A 205 5.77 -6.58 11.97
C GLU A 205 5.09 -7.30 10.81
N PHE A 206 5.37 -6.89 9.59
CA PHE A 206 4.76 -7.40 8.36
C PHE A 206 5.73 -8.20 7.50
N TYR A 207 7.02 -7.87 7.54
CA TYR A 207 8.05 -8.42 6.68
C TYR A 207 9.31 -8.77 7.47
N ASN A 208 10.10 -9.69 6.95
CA ASN A 208 11.41 -10.01 7.48
C ASN A 208 12.34 -8.79 7.30
N PRO A 209 12.80 -8.15 8.41
CA PRO A 209 13.60 -6.93 8.33
C PRO A 209 14.96 -7.13 7.68
N ASP A 210 15.50 -8.36 7.66
CA ASP A 210 16.78 -8.63 7.02
C ASP A 210 16.74 -8.41 5.50
N GLY A 211 15.56 -8.51 4.89
CA GLY A 211 15.34 -8.25 3.47
C GLY A 211 14.96 -6.80 3.15
N ILE A 212 15.01 -5.88 4.13
CA ILE A 212 14.66 -4.46 3.99
C ILE A 212 15.76 -3.61 4.62
N LEU A 213 16.27 -2.62 3.89
CA LEU A 213 17.28 -1.69 4.39
C LEU A 213 16.59 -0.37 4.77
N SER A 214 16.05 -0.31 5.99
CA SER A 214 15.36 0.90 6.48
C SER A 214 16.37 1.99 6.84
N TRP A 215 15.98 3.24 6.63
CA TRP A 215 16.76 4.42 6.97
C TRP A 215 15.86 5.56 7.42
N ASN A 216 16.42 6.50 8.20
CA ASN A 216 15.71 7.65 8.71
C ASN A 216 16.65 8.88 8.74
N GLY A 217 16.63 9.64 7.66
CA GLY A 217 17.50 10.80 7.47
C GLY A 217 18.58 10.60 6.41
N THR A 218 19.00 11.70 5.82
CA THR A 218 19.87 11.72 4.62
C THR A 218 21.27 11.14 4.91
N GLU A 219 21.81 11.38 6.09
CA GLU A 219 23.13 10.85 6.47
C GLU A 219 23.13 9.33 6.54
N GLU A 220 22.11 8.75 7.19
CA GLU A 220 21.96 7.29 7.27
C GLU A 220 21.78 6.66 5.89
N LEU A 221 21.01 7.31 5.00
CA LEU A 221 20.91 6.87 3.60
C LEU A 221 22.27 6.85 2.90
N TYR A 222 23.08 7.90 3.10
CA TYR A 222 24.42 7.97 2.52
C TYR A 222 25.35 6.85 3.02
N ASP A 223 25.37 6.62 4.31
CA ASP A 223 26.18 5.58 4.91
C ASP A 223 25.76 4.20 4.44
N LEU A 224 24.44 3.99 4.35
CA LEU A 224 23.89 2.76 3.83
C LEU A 224 24.28 2.54 2.36
N LEU A 225 24.13 3.54 1.49
CA LEU A 225 24.50 3.45 0.08
C LEU A 225 26.00 3.15 -0.09
N LYS A 226 26.86 3.74 0.73
CA LYS A 226 28.32 3.50 0.72
C LYS A 226 28.70 2.10 1.22
N SER A 227 27.91 1.52 2.12
CA SER A 227 28.15 0.19 2.70
C SER A 227 27.78 -0.96 1.77
N LEU A 228 26.97 -0.71 0.74
CA LEU A 228 26.52 -1.74 -0.19
C LEU A 228 27.71 -2.35 -0.94
N ASN A 229 27.65 -3.66 -1.08
CA ASN A 229 28.62 -4.44 -1.85
C ASN A 229 27.92 -5.64 -2.52
N PRO A 230 28.56 -6.34 -3.47
CA PRO A 230 27.92 -7.46 -4.18
C PRO A 230 27.44 -8.59 -3.27
N GLN A 231 28.05 -8.79 -2.10
CA GLN A 231 27.69 -9.82 -1.14
C GLN A 231 26.44 -9.45 -0.34
N THR A 232 26.12 -8.15 -0.22
CA THR A 232 24.94 -7.66 0.54
C THR A 232 23.64 -8.28 0.03
N TYR A 233 23.46 -8.39 -1.28
CA TYR A 233 22.28 -9.02 -1.87
C TYR A 233 22.25 -10.53 -1.64
N ALA A 234 23.37 -11.20 -1.92
CA ALA A 234 23.48 -12.65 -1.80
C ALA A 234 23.28 -13.15 -0.37
N SER A 235 23.81 -12.42 0.63
CA SER A 235 23.68 -12.78 2.05
C SER A 235 22.25 -12.69 2.57
N LYS A 236 21.35 -12.03 1.86
CA LYS A 236 19.94 -11.80 2.24
C LYS A 236 18.95 -12.71 1.47
N ALA A 237 19.44 -13.71 0.74
CA ALA A 237 18.62 -14.55 -0.14
C ALA A 237 17.38 -15.15 0.56
N ALA A 238 17.52 -15.64 1.78
CA ALA A 238 16.40 -16.22 2.54
C ALA A 238 15.31 -15.17 2.87
N ALA A 239 15.73 -14.00 3.33
CA ALA A 239 14.80 -12.90 3.64
C ALA A 239 14.13 -12.32 2.39
N ILE A 240 14.86 -12.26 1.27
CA ILE A 240 14.30 -11.87 -0.03
C ILE A 240 13.17 -12.81 -0.43
N GLU A 241 13.40 -14.12 -0.34
CA GLU A 241 12.41 -15.13 -0.71
C GLU A 241 11.18 -15.09 0.20
N GLU A 242 11.38 -14.98 1.52
CA GLU A 242 10.30 -14.84 2.48
C GLU A 242 9.45 -13.60 2.20
N ASN A 243 10.09 -12.45 2.00
CA ASN A 243 9.42 -11.19 1.71
C ASN A 243 8.70 -11.20 0.35
N TYR A 244 9.27 -11.88 -0.65
CA TYR A 244 8.61 -12.10 -1.94
C TYR A 244 7.26 -12.81 -1.76
N HIS A 245 7.25 -13.96 -1.10
CA HIS A 245 6.01 -14.71 -0.85
C HIS A 245 5.02 -13.90 -0.01
N LYS A 246 5.50 -13.18 0.98
CA LYS A 246 4.66 -12.33 1.81
C LYS A 246 4.05 -11.17 1.01
N ALA A 247 4.82 -10.51 0.14
CA ALA A 247 4.30 -9.45 -0.71
C ALA A 247 3.19 -9.95 -1.65
N LEU A 248 3.34 -11.14 -2.21
CA LEU A 248 2.33 -11.73 -3.10
C LEU A 248 0.97 -11.94 -2.42
N THR A 249 0.91 -12.05 -1.09
CA THR A 249 -0.38 -12.11 -0.38
C THR A 249 -1.23 -10.86 -0.54
N TYR A 250 -0.62 -9.74 -0.93
CA TYR A 250 -1.29 -8.46 -1.22
C TYR A 250 -1.70 -8.28 -2.70
N ALA A 251 -1.37 -9.25 -3.58
CA ALA A 251 -1.70 -9.15 -5.00
C ALA A 251 -3.21 -9.24 -5.26
N ASP A 252 -3.89 -10.12 -4.53
CA ASP A 252 -5.35 -10.28 -4.63
C ASP A 252 -6.08 -9.37 -3.65
N ARG A 253 -6.16 -8.07 -3.98
CA ARG A 253 -6.80 -7.05 -3.12
C ARG A 253 -8.29 -7.34 -2.90
N THR A 254 -9.01 -7.71 -3.94
CA THR A 254 -10.45 -7.99 -3.88
C THR A 254 -10.73 -9.23 -3.05
N GLY A 255 -9.98 -10.29 -3.22
CA GLY A 255 -10.06 -11.49 -2.39
C GLY A 255 -9.69 -11.20 -0.92
N ASN A 256 -8.71 -10.35 -0.66
CA ASN A 256 -8.36 -9.94 0.72
C ASN A 256 -9.52 -9.17 1.38
N ILE A 257 -10.16 -8.25 0.66
CA ILE A 257 -11.35 -7.52 1.16
C ILE A 257 -12.49 -8.51 1.40
N ALA A 258 -12.76 -9.42 0.46
CA ALA A 258 -13.80 -10.43 0.59
C ALA A 258 -13.58 -11.30 1.84
N ARG A 259 -12.36 -11.80 2.05
CA ARG A 259 -12.00 -12.56 3.27
C ARG A 259 -12.21 -11.74 4.54
N ALA A 260 -11.78 -10.48 4.57
CA ALA A 260 -11.97 -9.62 5.73
C ALA A 260 -13.46 -9.37 6.05
N ILE A 261 -14.32 -9.28 5.05
CA ILE A 261 -15.77 -9.18 5.20
C ILE A 261 -16.34 -10.48 5.77
N ILE A 262 -15.99 -11.63 5.19
CA ILE A 262 -16.44 -12.96 5.65
C ILE A 262 -16.03 -13.20 7.10
N ASP A 263 -14.78 -12.95 7.44
CA ASP A 263 -14.23 -13.14 8.79
C ASP A 263 -14.84 -12.19 9.84
N SER A 264 -15.45 -11.10 9.38
CA SER A 264 -16.05 -10.08 10.26
C SER A 264 -17.55 -10.21 10.38
N TRP A 265 -18.15 -10.95 9.46
CA TRP A 265 -19.57 -11.06 9.41
C TRP A 265 -20.10 -11.97 10.52
N THR A 266 -21.00 -11.43 11.32
CA THR A 266 -21.84 -12.21 12.24
C THR A 266 -23.30 -12.07 11.80
N PRO A 267 -24.06 -13.16 11.66
CA PRO A 267 -25.47 -13.07 11.33
C PRO A 267 -26.19 -12.18 12.35
N LYS A 268 -26.81 -11.09 11.87
CA LYS A 268 -27.69 -10.30 12.74
C LYS A 268 -28.91 -11.16 13.03
N THR A 269 -28.97 -11.76 14.22
CA THR A 269 -30.17 -12.45 14.72
C THR A 269 -31.19 -11.39 15.13
N GLY A 270 -32.09 -11.02 14.22
CA GLY A 270 -33.17 -10.06 14.47
C GLY A 270 -33.90 -9.67 13.18
N PRO A 271 -35.16 -9.22 13.26
CA PRO A 271 -35.88 -8.78 12.09
C PRO A 271 -35.10 -7.62 11.43
N ILE A 272 -34.98 -7.68 10.11
CA ILE A 272 -34.41 -6.59 9.29
C ILE A 272 -35.31 -5.36 9.55
N HIS A 273 -34.84 -4.48 10.43
CA HIS A 273 -35.51 -3.20 10.57
C HIS A 273 -35.34 -2.44 9.25
N SER A 274 -36.45 -2.23 8.55
CA SER A 274 -36.57 -1.18 7.54
C SER A 274 -36.46 0.17 8.27
N GLY A 275 -35.28 0.47 8.79
CA GLY A 275 -35.01 1.61 9.65
C GLY A 275 -34.74 2.85 8.84
N ALA A 276 -35.47 3.88 9.14
CA ALA A 276 -35.17 5.24 8.72
C ALA A 276 -33.74 5.60 9.06
N ALA A 277 -33.00 6.09 8.07
CA ALA A 277 -31.64 6.54 8.21
C ALA A 277 -31.56 7.66 9.25
N ASN A 278 -30.87 7.42 10.36
CA ASN A 278 -30.31 8.50 11.15
C ASN A 278 -29.16 9.09 10.34
N VAL A 279 -29.41 10.13 9.58
CA VAL A 279 -28.39 10.95 8.95
C VAL A 279 -27.79 11.83 10.06
N PRO A 280 -26.49 11.73 10.36
CA PRO A 280 -25.88 12.62 11.31
C PRO A 280 -25.86 14.06 10.79
N PRO A 281 -25.95 15.08 11.65
CA PRO A 281 -25.86 16.47 11.23
C PRO A 281 -24.49 16.79 10.61
N ALA A 282 -24.50 17.73 9.68
CA ALA A 282 -23.39 18.18 8.86
C ALA A 282 -22.16 18.68 9.65
#